data_b9636432fcfa883caa92e3b03e1d3c95
#
_entry.id   b9636432fcfa883caa92e3b03e1d3c95
#
_cell.length_a   1.000
_cell.length_b   1.000
_cell.length_c   1.000
_cell.angle_alpha   90.00
_cell.angle_beta   90.00
_cell.angle_gamma   90.00
#
_symmetry.space_group_name_H-M   'P 1'
#
loop_
_entity.id
_entity.type
_entity.pdbx_description
1 polymer ?
#
loop_
_entity_poly.entity_id
_entity_poly.type
_entity_poly.pdbx_seq_one_letter_code
_entity_poly.pdbx_strand_id
1 'polypeptide(L)'
;AEASIKAYVSQDVEVTINTRKADKPQAEPEPVLPHVKNIVAVSSGKGGVGKSTVAANLAVSLAKMGYKVGLLDADIFGPSQPKMFHLEDFQPYGEMVDGKQMLIPAENYNIKMLSIGFFVKPDTAMLWRGAMASNALKQLIADAEWDDLDYFILDTPPGTSDIHLTLVQTIPIT
;
A
#
# COMPACT_ATOMS: atom_id res chain seq x y z
N ALA A 1 -9.75 -8.01 -36.66
CA ALA A 1 -11.20 -7.81 -36.59
C ALA A 1 -11.84 -7.87 -37.97
N GLU A 2 -11.43 -7.07 -38.97
CA GLU A 2 -12.03 -7.07 -40.31
C GLU A 2 -11.95 -8.44 -41.00
N ALA A 3 -10.78 -9.06 -41.01
CA ALA A 3 -10.59 -10.39 -41.60
C ALA A 3 -11.44 -11.47 -40.94
N SER A 4 -11.64 -11.38 -39.63
CA SER A 4 -12.48 -12.30 -38.87
C SER A 4 -13.96 -12.12 -39.22
N ILE A 5 -14.44 -10.88 -39.36
CA ILE A 5 -15.84 -10.60 -39.72
C ILE A 5 -16.13 -11.11 -41.14
N LYS A 6 -15.28 -10.86 -42.11
CA LYS A 6 -15.41 -11.34 -43.49
C LYS A 6 -15.40 -12.87 -43.58
N ALA A 7 -14.66 -13.55 -42.70
CA ALA A 7 -14.58 -15.00 -42.66
C ALA A 7 -15.86 -15.67 -42.09
N TYR A 8 -16.51 -15.02 -41.13
CA TYR A 8 -17.68 -15.60 -40.42
C TYR A 8 -19.05 -15.12 -40.91
N VAL A 9 -19.10 -13.96 -41.58
CA VAL A 9 -20.41 -13.40 -42.02
C VAL A 9 -20.59 -13.54 -43.53
N SER A 10 -19.75 -12.87 -44.36
CA SER A 10 -19.72 -12.96 -45.80
C SER A 10 -18.50 -12.22 -46.34
N GLN A 11 -17.94 -12.65 -47.47
CA GLN A 11 -16.85 -11.95 -48.18
C GLN A 11 -17.25 -10.60 -48.77
N ASP A 12 -18.53 -10.40 -49.05
CA ASP A 12 -19.07 -9.20 -49.68
C ASP A 12 -19.53 -8.12 -48.68
N VAL A 13 -19.26 -8.31 -47.40
CA VAL A 13 -19.60 -7.32 -46.38
C VAL A 13 -18.55 -6.23 -46.32
N GLU A 14 -18.97 -4.99 -46.50
CA GLU A 14 -18.15 -3.82 -46.22
C GLU A 14 -18.08 -3.56 -44.71
N VAL A 15 -16.87 -3.66 -44.12
CA VAL A 15 -16.67 -3.51 -42.68
C VAL A 15 -16.02 -2.16 -42.40
N THR A 16 -16.78 -1.25 -41.81
CA THR A 16 -16.25 0.05 -41.33
C THR A 16 -16.05 0.00 -39.84
N ILE A 17 -14.80 0.06 -39.39
CA ILE A 17 -14.45 0.07 -37.95
C ILE A 17 -14.23 1.52 -37.51
N ASN A 18 -15.18 2.06 -36.78
CA ASN A 18 -15.05 3.36 -36.14
C ASN A 18 -14.52 3.20 -34.72
N THR A 19 -13.24 3.54 -34.49
CA THR A 19 -12.69 3.61 -33.13
C THR A 19 -12.90 5.02 -32.59
N ARG A 20 -13.74 5.15 -31.57
CA ARG A 20 -13.77 6.35 -30.72
C ARG A 20 -12.87 6.10 -29.52
N LYS A 21 -11.83 6.90 -29.36
CA LYS A 21 -11.22 7.05 -28.05
C LYS A 21 -12.31 7.57 -27.13
N ALA A 22 -12.67 6.79 -26.11
CA ALA A 22 -13.43 7.34 -25.01
C ALA A 22 -12.49 8.31 -24.31
N ASP A 23 -12.69 9.60 -24.50
CA ASP A 23 -12.15 10.61 -23.62
C ASP A 23 -12.85 10.44 -22.26
N LYS A 24 -12.34 9.48 -21.47
CA LYS A 24 -12.60 9.54 -20.03
C LYS A 24 -11.86 10.78 -19.56
N PRO A 25 -12.55 11.73 -18.89
CA PRO A 25 -11.84 12.73 -18.13
C PRO A 25 -10.88 11.95 -17.24
N GLN A 26 -9.57 12.11 -17.41
CA GLN A 26 -8.61 11.70 -16.41
C GLN A 26 -8.92 12.60 -15.22
N ALA A 27 -9.76 12.15 -14.30
CA ALA A 27 -9.77 12.68 -12.96
C ALA A 27 -8.30 12.55 -12.50
N GLU A 28 -7.68 13.66 -12.18
CA GLU A 28 -6.37 13.62 -11.51
C GLU A 28 -6.53 12.64 -10.34
N PRO A 29 -5.64 11.65 -10.21
CA PRO A 29 -5.76 10.69 -9.12
C PRO A 29 -5.78 11.49 -7.82
N GLU A 30 -6.83 11.30 -7.03
CA GLU A 30 -6.90 11.92 -5.70
C GLU A 30 -5.61 11.58 -4.97
N PRO A 31 -4.97 12.57 -4.34
CA PRO A 31 -3.72 12.32 -3.63
C PRO A 31 -3.97 11.25 -2.57
N VAL A 32 -3.23 10.19 -2.65
CA VAL A 32 -3.24 9.13 -1.62
C VAL A 32 -2.55 9.71 -0.38
N LEU A 33 -3.17 9.61 0.78
CA LEU A 33 -2.73 10.23 2.04
C LEU A 33 -2.71 11.78 2.01
N PRO A 34 -3.82 12.45 1.67
CA PRO A 34 -3.87 13.91 1.53
C PRO A 34 -3.60 14.66 2.84
N HIS A 35 -3.76 13.99 3.98
CA HIS A 35 -3.60 14.55 5.33
C HIS A 35 -2.24 14.23 5.96
N VAL A 36 -1.28 13.71 5.18
CA VAL A 36 0.07 13.37 5.63
C VAL A 36 1.07 14.42 5.14
N LYS A 37 1.82 15.05 6.07
CA LYS A 37 2.76 16.13 5.72
C LYS A 37 4.07 15.62 5.14
N ASN A 38 4.62 14.53 5.71
CA ASN A 38 5.91 13.97 5.31
C ASN A 38 5.83 12.46 5.23
N ILE A 39 6.34 11.88 4.15
CA ILE A 39 6.35 10.44 3.93
C ILE A 39 7.80 9.98 3.78
N VAL A 40 8.25 9.12 4.68
CA VAL A 40 9.63 8.63 4.74
C VAL A 40 9.66 7.13 4.51
N ALA A 41 10.31 6.68 3.44
CA ALA A 41 10.52 5.26 3.17
C ALA A 41 11.89 4.81 3.68
N VAL A 42 11.89 3.77 4.51
CA VAL A 42 13.11 3.09 4.99
C VAL A 42 13.31 1.83 4.17
N SER A 43 14.37 1.82 3.38
CA SER A 43 14.68 0.73 2.44
C SER A 43 16.10 0.21 2.63
N SER A 44 16.35 -1.01 2.16
CA SER A 44 17.69 -1.62 2.20
C SER A 44 17.91 -2.55 1.00
N GLY A 45 19.13 -2.59 0.48
CA GLY A 45 19.50 -3.46 -0.64
C GLY A 45 19.53 -4.95 -0.30
N LYS A 46 19.57 -5.31 0.99
CA LYS A 46 19.56 -6.72 1.45
C LYS A 46 18.87 -6.85 2.80
N GLY A 47 18.41 -8.06 3.10
CA GLY A 47 17.80 -8.39 4.40
C GLY A 47 18.79 -8.41 5.55
N GLY A 48 18.26 -8.29 6.79
CA GLY A 48 19.06 -8.46 8.02
C GLY A 48 20.00 -7.32 8.38
N VAL A 49 19.91 -6.14 7.77
CA VAL A 49 20.78 -4.98 8.03
C VAL A 49 20.22 -4.01 9.06
N GLY A 50 19.06 -4.30 9.66
CA GLY A 50 18.45 -3.45 10.67
C GLY A 50 17.44 -2.43 10.12
N LYS A 51 16.97 -2.55 8.87
CA LYS A 51 15.99 -1.68 8.24
C LYS A 51 14.77 -1.42 9.14
N SER A 52 14.07 -2.47 9.55
CA SER A 52 12.87 -2.38 10.38
C SER A 52 13.15 -1.80 11.77
N THR A 53 14.34 -2.08 12.33
CA THR A 53 14.79 -1.44 13.57
C THR A 53 14.96 0.07 13.41
N VAL A 54 15.51 0.52 12.29
CA VAL A 54 15.64 1.95 11.97
C VAL A 54 14.24 2.57 11.83
N ALA A 55 13.33 1.95 11.08
CA ALA A 55 11.96 2.43 10.89
C ALA A 55 11.23 2.57 12.23
N ALA A 56 11.26 1.54 13.08
CA ALA A 56 10.64 1.54 14.40
C ALA A 56 11.21 2.66 15.32
N ASN A 57 12.53 2.77 15.41
CA ASN A 57 13.18 3.78 16.25
C ASN A 57 12.93 5.20 15.73
N LEU A 58 12.91 5.41 14.43
CA LEU A 58 12.56 6.70 13.83
C LEU A 58 11.13 7.08 14.21
N ALA A 59 10.16 6.17 14.01
CA ALA A 59 8.77 6.41 14.36
C ALA A 59 8.59 6.74 15.85
N VAL A 60 9.18 5.94 16.74
CA VAL A 60 9.11 6.17 18.19
C VAL A 60 9.80 7.48 18.59
N SER A 61 10.92 7.83 17.97
CA SER A 61 11.62 9.09 18.26
C SER A 61 10.77 10.30 17.87
N LEU A 62 10.15 10.28 16.70
CA LEU A 62 9.26 11.34 16.24
C LEU A 62 8.02 11.46 17.13
N ALA A 63 7.39 10.33 17.51
CA ALA A 63 6.26 10.33 18.43
C ALA A 63 6.62 10.89 19.82
N LYS A 64 7.83 10.59 20.34
CA LYS A 64 8.33 11.17 21.60
C LYS A 64 8.59 12.67 21.49
N MET A 65 8.86 13.19 20.32
CA MET A 65 8.99 14.64 20.06
C MET A 65 7.63 15.33 19.94
N GLY A 66 6.52 14.59 20.01
CA GLY A 66 5.17 15.12 19.96
C GLY A 66 4.54 15.17 18.59
N TYR A 67 5.17 14.57 17.56
CA TYR A 67 4.61 14.47 16.23
C TYR A 67 3.57 13.34 16.14
N LYS A 68 2.57 13.52 15.30
CA LYS A 68 1.61 12.48 14.94
C LYS A 68 2.24 11.57 13.89
N VAL A 69 2.41 10.30 14.20
CA VAL A 69 3.19 9.36 13.38
C VAL A 69 2.36 8.14 13.00
N GLY A 70 2.39 7.82 11.70
CA GLY A 70 1.92 6.55 11.15
C GLY A 70 3.11 5.66 10.77
N LEU A 71 2.97 4.35 10.90
CA LEU A 71 3.96 3.35 10.49
C LEU A 71 3.27 2.25 9.69
N LEU A 72 3.72 2.03 8.45
CA LEU A 72 3.29 0.91 7.63
C LEU A 72 4.43 -0.07 7.43
N ASP A 73 4.24 -1.31 7.87
CA ASP A 73 5.12 -2.44 7.58
C ASP A 73 4.66 -3.12 6.29
N ALA A 74 5.44 -2.95 5.23
CA ALA A 74 5.18 -3.50 3.91
C ALA A 74 6.02 -4.76 3.60
N ASP A 75 6.76 -5.29 4.57
CA ASP A 75 7.60 -6.48 4.39
C ASP A 75 6.77 -7.77 4.56
N ILE A 76 6.26 -8.30 3.45
CA ILE A 76 5.38 -9.49 3.43
C ILE A 76 6.11 -10.74 3.91
N PHE A 77 7.40 -10.85 3.61
CA PHE A 77 8.16 -12.09 3.89
C PHE A 77 8.78 -12.12 5.28
N GLY A 78 8.86 -10.96 5.93
CA GLY A 78 9.43 -10.84 7.26
C GLY A 78 8.82 -9.69 8.05
N PRO A 79 7.46 -9.65 8.19
CA PRO A 79 6.82 -8.57 8.92
C PRO A 79 7.29 -8.58 10.37
N SER A 80 7.98 -7.54 10.78
CA SER A 80 8.64 -7.48 12.08
C SER A 80 8.10 -6.39 13.01
N GLN A 81 7.40 -5.40 12.46
CA GLN A 81 6.86 -4.29 13.24
C GLN A 81 5.82 -4.74 14.27
N PRO A 82 4.88 -5.69 13.98
CA PRO A 82 3.95 -6.17 15.00
C PRO A 82 4.65 -6.66 16.26
N LYS A 83 5.74 -7.41 16.13
CA LYS A 83 6.53 -7.88 17.26
C LYS A 83 7.26 -6.77 17.99
N MET A 84 7.84 -5.81 17.27
CA MET A 84 8.56 -4.68 17.85
C MET A 84 7.65 -3.75 18.65
N PHE A 85 6.37 -3.69 18.26
CA PHE A 85 5.36 -2.85 18.89
C PHE A 85 4.43 -3.60 19.85
N HIS A 86 4.70 -4.89 20.15
CA HIS A 86 3.86 -5.75 20.99
C HIS A 86 2.39 -5.80 20.54
N LEU A 87 2.19 -5.96 19.23
CA LEU A 87 0.90 -5.98 18.54
C LEU A 87 0.68 -7.26 17.74
N GLU A 88 1.37 -8.36 18.10
CA GLU A 88 1.27 -9.64 17.37
C GLU A 88 -0.15 -10.21 17.38
N ASP A 89 -0.88 -9.97 18.46
CA ASP A 89 -2.26 -10.46 18.62
C ASP A 89 -3.32 -9.49 18.09
N PHE A 90 -2.91 -8.35 17.56
CA PHE A 90 -3.86 -7.37 17.00
C PHE A 90 -4.52 -7.93 15.74
N GLN A 91 -5.84 -7.85 15.72
CA GLN A 91 -6.63 -8.19 14.54
C GLN A 91 -7.25 -6.94 13.95
N PRO A 92 -6.85 -6.55 12.73
CA PRO A 92 -7.42 -5.41 12.05
C PRO A 92 -8.94 -5.56 11.88
N TYR A 93 -9.65 -4.47 12.08
CA TYR A 93 -11.11 -4.41 11.91
C TYR A 93 -11.49 -3.17 11.13
N GLY A 94 -12.67 -3.25 10.49
CA GLY A 94 -13.23 -2.11 9.78
C GLY A 94 -14.28 -1.40 10.62
N GLU A 95 -14.28 -0.08 10.56
CA GLU A 95 -15.28 0.78 11.20
C GLU A 95 -15.84 1.78 10.19
N MET A 96 -17.06 2.25 10.43
CA MET A 96 -17.67 3.29 9.60
C MET A 96 -17.20 4.66 10.08
N VAL A 97 -16.37 5.33 9.28
CA VAL A 97 -15.87 6.67 9.51
C VAL A 97 -16.40 7.57 8.38
N ASP A 98 -17.15 8.60 8.71
CA ASP A 98 -17.74 9.55 7.75
C ASP A 98 -18.52 8.89 6.60
N GLY A 99 -19.20 7.77 6.90
CA GLY A 99 -20.01 7.03 5.91
C GLY A 99 -19.21 6.11 4.97
N LYS A 100 -17.91 5.95 5.20
CA LYS A 100 -17.05 4.97 4.52
C LYS A 100 -16.56 3.91 5.49
N GLN A 101 -16.44 2.68 5.02
CA GLN A 101 -15.81 1.63 5.80
C GLN A 101 -14.28 1.80 5.73
N MET A 102 -13.67 2.16 6.85
CA MET A 102 -12.24 2.38 6.97
C MET A 102 -11.61 1.27 7.83
N LEU A 103 -10.37 0.93 7.51
CA LEU A 103 -9.58 0.00 8.30
C LEU A 103 -8.92 0.76 9.46
N ILE A 104 -9.14 0.30 10.68
CA ILE A 104 -8.61 0.96 11.86
C ILE A 104 -7.20 0.44 12.17
N PRO A 105 -6.17 1.33 12.17
CA PRO A 105 -4.82 0.96 12.55
C PRO A 105 -4.71 0.58 14.03
N ALA A 106 -3.77 -0.31 14.34
CA ALA A 106 -3.34 -0.53 15.71
C ALA A 106 -2.65 0.70 16.28
N GLU A 107 -2.74 0.91 17.59
CA GLU A 107 -2.04 2.01 18.25
C GLU A 107 -1.18 1.50 19.40
N ASN A 108 0.10 1.85 19.38
CA ASN A 108 1.01 1.72 20.52
C ASN A 108 2.10 2.79 20.44
N TYR A 109 2.63 3.22 21.56
CA TYR A 109 3.63 4.29 21.69
C TYR A 109 3.23 5.61 21.01
N ASN A 110 1.94 5.93 20.93
CA ASN A 110 1.36 7.07 20.21
C ASN A 110 1.66 7.03 18.68
N ILE A 111 1.73 5.83 18.13
CA ILE A 111 1.95 5.59 16.70
C ILE A 111 0.77 4.76 16.18
N LYS A 112 0.13 5.22 15.10
CA LYS A 112 -0.81 4.41 14.32
C LYS A 112 -0.03 3.45 13.44
N MET A 113 -0.29 2.15 13.53
CA MET A 113 0.45 1.15 12.80
C MET A 113 -0.46 0.16 12.07
N LEU A 114 -0.10 -0.13 10.82
CA LEU A 114 -0.57 -1.30 10.11
C LEU A 114 0.63 -2.12 9.62
N SER A 115 0.44 -3.42 9.56
CA SER A 115 1.40 -4.35 8.96
C SER A 115 0.66 -5.29 8.02
N ILE A 116 1.28 -5.58 6.90
CA ILE A 116 0.81 -6.65 6.02
C ILE A 116 0.79 -7.99 6.79
N GLY A 117 1.63 -8.14 7.80
CA GLY A 117 1.69 -9.30 8.67
C GLY A 117 0.43 -9.56 9.50
N PHE A 118 -0.43 -8.56 9.69
CA PHE A 118 -1.73 -8.78 10.35
C PHE A 118 -2.72 -9.58 9.48
N PHE A 119 -2.50 -9.61 8.16
CA PHE A 119 -3.41 -10.21 7.19
C PHE A 119 -2.86 -11.50 6.59
N VAL A 120 -1.55 -11.70 6.66
CA VAL A 120 -0.85 -12.81 6.02
C VAL A 120 -0.32 -13.77 7.06
N LYS A 121 -0.83 -14.99 7.06
CA LYS A 121 -0.27 -16.04 7.91
C LYS A 121 1.09 -16.47 7.34
N PRO A 122 2.08 -16.80 8.19
CA PRO A 122 3.42 -17.18 7.76
C PRO A 122 3.46 -18.32 6.73
N ASP A 123 2.57 -19.29 6.85
CA ASP A 123 2.42 -20.45 5.96
C ASP A 123 1.82 -20.09 4.59
N THR A 124 1.11 -18.98 4.48
CA THR A 124 0.48 -18.51 3.24
C THR A 124 1.24 -17.35 2.58
N ALA A 125 2.24 -16.78 3.22
CA ALA A 125 3.02 -15.63 2.71
C ALA A 125 3.61 -15.89 1.31
N MET A 126 3.99 -17.12 0.99
CA MET A 126 4.51 -17.49 -0.33
C MET A 126 3.50 -17.32 -1.47
N LEU A 127 2.20 -17.31 -1.17
CA LEU A 127 1.13 -17.11 -2.15
C LEU A 127 0.93 -15.63 -2.49
N TRP A 128 1.39 -14.75 -1.62
CA TRP A 128 1.27 -13.30 -1.77
C TRP A 128 2.39 -12.74 -2.66
N ARG A 129 2.24 -12.90 -3.97
CA ARG A 129 3.25 -12.45 -4.93
C ARG A 129 2.70 -11.36 -5.86
N GLY A 130 3.59 -10.48 -6.28
CA GLY A 130 3.33 -9.49 -7.34
C GLY A 130 2.08 -8.65 -7.07
N ALA A 131 1.11 -8.71 -7.97
CA ALA A 131 -0.07 -7.87 -7.96
C ALA A 131 -0.96 -8.01 -6.71
N MET A 132 -1.03 -9.20 -6.08
CA MET A 132 -1.83 -9.39 -4.87
C MET A 132 -1.25 -8.58 -3.71
N ALA A 133 0.04 -8.70 -3.49
CA ALA A 133 0.76 -7.94 -2.46
C ALA A 133 0.67 -6.44 -2.69
N SER A 134 0.88 -6.01 -3.92
CA SER A 134 0.80 -4.60 -4.31
C SER A 134 -0.61 -4.03 -4.10
N ASN A 135 -1.66 -4.79 -4.42
CA ASN A 135 -3.04 -4.34 -4.21
C ASN A 135 -3.39 -4.25 -2.72
N ALA A 136 -2.97 -5.24 -1.92
CA ALA A 136 -3.18 -5.19 -0.48
C ALA A 136 -2.51 -3.97 0.16
N LEU A 137 -1.26 -3.67 -0.20
CA LEU A 137 -0.57 -2.48 0.30
C LEU A 137 -1.26 -1.19 -0.11
N LYS A 138 -1.75 -1.09 -1.36
CA LYS A 138 -2.56 0.06 -1.79
C LYS A 138 -3.81 0.24 -0.92
N GLN A 139 -4.48 -0.85 -0.58
CA GLN A 139 -5.65 -0.81 0.31
C GLN A 139 -5.26 -0.38 1.73
N LEU A 140 -4.19 -0.94 2.30
CA LEU A 140 -3.70 -0.53 3.63
C LEU A 140 -3.34 0.96 3.70
N ILE A 141 -2.92 1.53 2.59
CA ILE A 141 -2.58 2.95 2.51
C ILE A 141 -3.84 3.81 2.32
N ALA A 142 -4.73 3.42 1.40
CA ALA A 142 -5.85 4.25 0.96
C ALA A 142 -7.12 4.08 1.82
N ASP A 143 -7.36 2.87 2.32
CA ASP A 143 -8.62 2.52 3.00
C ASP A 143 -8.47 2.49 4.54
N ALA A 144 -7.32 2.90 5.07
CA ALA A 144 -7.11 2.97 6.51
C ALA A 144 -7.28 4.40 7.07
N GLU A 145 -7.75 4.46 8.32
CA GLU A 145 -7.97 5.71 9.05
C GLU A 145 -6.66 6.21 9.66
N TRP A 146 -5.86 6.90 8.84
CA TRP A 146 -4.56 7.43 9.27
C TRP A 146 -4.65 8.77 10.00
N ASP A 147 -5.78 9.48 9.93
CA ASP A 147 -5.96 10.87 10.40
C ASP A 147 -4.93 11.86 9.78
N ASP A 148 -4.86 13.04 10.40
CA ASP A 148 -3.81 14.00 10.09
C ASP A 148 -2.48 13.55 10.69
N LEU A 149 -1.50 13.19 9.86
CA LEU A 149 -0.17 12.78 10.30
C LEU A 149 0.88 13.84 9.95
N ASP A 150 1.85 14.05 10.88
CA ASP A 150 3.05 14.81 10.59
C ASP A 150 4.06 13.98 9.79
N TYR A 151 4.17 12.68 10.13
CA TYR A 151 5.06 11.74 9.48
C TYR A 151 4.38 10.40 9.23
N PHE A 152 4.61 9.85 8.05
CA PHE A 152 4.23 8.49 7.70
C PHE A 152 5.48 7.71 7.32
N ILE A 153 5.82 6.71 8.12
CA ILE A 153 7.02 5.89 7.94
C ILE A 153 6.64 4.61 7.23
N LEU A 154 7.37 4.30 6.15
CA LEU A 154 7.21 3.06 5.39
C LEU A 154 8.40 2.16 5.66
N ASP A 155 8.17 1.00 6.27
CA ASP A 155 9.14 -0.08 6.37
C ASP A 155 8.98 -0.98 5.14
N THR A 156 9.85 -0.81 4.13
CA THR A 156 9.74 -1.50 2.85
C THR A 156 10.37 -2.90 2.90
N PRO A 157 10.01 -3.85 2.03
CA PRO A 157 10.74 -5.12 1.94
C PRO A 157 12.20 -4.89 1.51
N PRO A 158 13.10 -5.84 1.77
CA PRO A 158 14.49 -5.73 1.31
C PRO A 158 14.60 -5.91 -0.21
N GLY A 159 15.65 -5.35 -0.81
CA GLY A 159 15.96 -5.48 -2.24
C GLY A 159 15.17 -4.52 -3.13
N THR A 160 14.94 -4.93 -4.37
CA THR A 160 14.25 -4.18 -5.43
C THR A 160 13.08 -5.01 -5.96
N SER A 161 12.00 -5.08 -5.21
CA SER A 161 10.80 -5.82 -5.60
C SER A 161 9.77 -4.91 -6.29
N ASP A 162 8.79 -5.52 -6.97
CA ASP A 162 7.63 -4.81 -7.54
C ASP A 162 6.87 -3.98 -6.50
N ILE A 163 7.01 -4.34 -5.22
CA ILE A 163 6.43 -3.61 -4.09
C ILE A 163 7.03 -2.21 -3.98
N HIS A 164 8.36 -2.05 -4.13
CA HIS A 164 8.99 -0.73 -4.13
C HIS A 164 8.46 0.16 -5.24
N LEU A 165 8.36 -0.40 -6.45
CA LEU A 165 7.81 0.32 -7.58
C LEU A 165 6.36 0.74 -7.33
N THR A 166 5.55 -0.16 -6.75
CA THR A 166 4.18 0.13 -6.39
C THR A 166 4.09 1.25 -5.36
N LEU A 167 4.92 1.21 -4.31
CA LEU A 167 4.93 2.24 -3.27
C LEU A 167 5.30 3.61 -3.84
N VAL A 168 6.39 3.69 -4.62
CA VAL A 168 6.83 4.96 -5.25
C VAL A 168 5.81 5.51 -6.24
N GLN A 169 5.09 4.64 -6.95
CA GLN A 169 4.02 5.07 -7.87
C GLN A 169 2.72 5.46 -7.16
N THR A 170 2.49 4.97 -5.95
CA THR A 170 1.25 5.18 -5.21
C THR A 170 1.35 6.36 -4.25
N ILE A 171 2.53 6.61 -3.67
CA ILE A 171 2.72 7.55 -2.57
C ILE A 171 3.77 8.59 -2.96
N PRO A 172 3.51 9.90 -2.74
CA PRO A 172 4.49 10.95 -2.93
C PRO A 172 5.51 10.94 -1.78
N ILE A 173 6.59 10.15 -1.92
CA ILE A 173 7.68 10.11 -0.94
C ILE A 173 8.39 11.47 -0.93
N THR A 174 8.58 12.02 0.27
CA THR A 174 9.19 13.35 0.48
C THR A 174 10.71 13.27 0.43
#